data_31271e1451e9966a8ba2f89d18549d8c
#
_entry.id   31271e1451e9966a8ba2f89d18549d8c
#
_cell.length_a   1.000
_cell.length_b   1.000
_cell.length_c   1.000
_cell.angle_alpha   90.00
_cell.angle_beta   90.00
_cell.angle_gamma   90.00
#
_symmetry.space_group_name_H-M   'P 1'
#
loop_
_entity.id
_entity.type
_entity.pdbx_description
1 polymer ?
#
loop_
_entity_poly.entity_id
_entity_poly.type
_entity_poly.pdbx_seq_one_letter_code
_entity_poly.pdbx_strand_id
1 'polypeptide(L)'
;MITVYGEALVDLVPTTADPLAPLQPALGGGPFNVARALGRLGADVEFQSRLSHDAFGTALRSSLIDAGVHLSNCPSGNEPTTLAVTALGTDGSATYTFYVDGTADRLATPTPVERGFAVFGTLSLALEPASLRYAEAASASAKAGAVVCLDPNIRPAFASEKHRLFLRGMLDDVTVLKLSDEEVDFLGDTSHVPVVVTTLGAEGISVRAPFGTCTVPAPKVQVADTIGAGDTIMAALVYQFQHRGLDRQGLLDLDAQQWEDILCFAAHAAALTVSRTGAETPRLEEVYAFQRGE
;
A
#
# COMPACT_ATOMS: atom_id res chain seq x y z
N MET A 1 -11.48 4.10 -12.55
CA MET A 1 -10.16 4.66 -12.14
C MET A 1 -9.91 4.32 -10.68
N ILE A 2 -8.68 4.02 -10.33
CA ILE A 2 -8.19 3.85 -8.95
C ILE A 2 -7.39 5.10 -8.59
N THR A 3 -7.58 5.66 -7.39
CA THR A 3 -6.76 6.74 -6.88
C THR A 3 -6.05 6.28 -5.62
N VAL A 4 -4.73 6.36 -5.61
CA VAL A 4 -3.88 5.99 -4.47
C VAL A 4 -3.37 7.26 -3.81
N TYR A 5 -3.54 7.35 -2.50
CA TYR A 5 -3.22 8.52 -1.69
C TYR A 5 -2.12 8.19 -0.68
N GLY A 6 -1.13 9.03 -0.58
CA GLY A 6 -0.15 8.92 0.49
C GLY A 6 1.28 9.30 0.11
N GLU A 7 2.23 8.80 0.89
CA GLU A 7 3.64 9.16 0.75
C GLU A 7 4.34 8.49 -0.42
N ALA A 8 5.38 9.17 -0.89
CA ALA A 8 6.46 8.61 -1.67
C ALA A 8 7.78 9.08 -1.05
N LEU A 9 8.64 8.16 -0.72
CA LEU A 9 9.86 8.41 0.04
C LEU A 9 11.07 7.66 -0.54
N VAL A 10 12.24 7.90 0.01
CA VAL A 10 13.43 7.13 -0.33
C VAL A 10 13.96 6.45 0.92
N ASP A 11 14.10 5.13 0.84
CA ASP A 11 14.81 4.32 1.81
C ASP A 11 16.31 4.44 1.56
N LEU A 12 17.08 4.77 2.58
CA LEU A 12 18.54 4.81 2.57
C LEU A 12 19.06 3.60 3.34
N VAL A 13 19.46 2.57 2.62
CA VAL A 13 19.87 1.27 3.19
C VAL A 13 21.39 1.19 3.26
N PRO A 14 21.99 0.94 4.45
CA PRO A 14 23.44 0.84 4.56
C PRO A 14 23.96 -0.45 3.92
N THR A 15 25.15 -0.37 3.31
CA THR A 15 25.81 -1.53 2.68
C THR A 15 26.44 -2.49 3.68
N THR A 16 26.68 -2.05 4.90
CA THR A 16 27.21 -2.83 6.03
C THR A 16 26.62 -2.32 7.35
N ALA A 17 26.88 -3.02 8.45
CA ALA A 17 26.48 -2.60 9.80
C ALA A 17 27.34 -1.46 10.40
N ASP A 18 28.33 -0.93 9.67
CA ASP A 18 29.10 0.25 10.12
C ASP A 18 28.18 1.48 10.12
N PRO A 19 28.11 2.27 11.23
CA PRO A 19 27.28 3.48 11.30
C PRO A 19 27.53 4.53 10.21
N LEU A 20 28.73 4.53 9.62
CA LEU A 20 29.13 5.43 8.55
C LEU A 20 29.27 4.72 7.19
N ALA A 21 28.70 3.53 7.04
CA ALA A 21 28.68 2.82 5.76
C ALA A 21 28.02 3.66 4.66
N PRO A 22 28.42 3.50 3.40
CA PRO A 22 27.69 4.05 2.28
C PRO A 22 26.24 3.61 2.29
N LEU A 23 25.31 4.55 2.01
CA LEU A 23 23.89 4.28 1.91
C LEU A 23 23.48 4.11 0.46
N GLN A 24 22.70 3.06 0.19
CA GLN A 24 22.12 2.83 -1.13
C GLN A 24 20.67 3.31 -1.12
N PRO A 25 20.29 4.28 -1.98
CA PRO A 25 18.92 4.75 -2.06
C PRO A 25 18.03 3.74 -2.79
N ALA A 26 16.83 3.52 -2.26
CA ALA A 26 15.76 2.76 -2.88
C ALA A 26 14.46 3.56 -2.83
N LEU A 27 13.71 3.58 -3.94
CA LEU A 27 12.42 4.26 -3.98
C LEU A 27 11.39 3.44 -3.19
N GLY A 28 10.63 4.11 -2.32
CA GLY A 28 9.73 3.47 -1.37
C GLY A 28 8.53 4.33 -0.97
N GLY A 29 7.84 3.86 0.05
CA GLY A 29 6.55 4.36 0.51
C GLY A 29 5.43 3.40 0.11
N GLY A 30 4.60 2.97 1.07
CA GLY A 30 3.53 2.01 0.80
C GLY A 30 2.60 2.44 -0.33
N PRO A 31 2.00 3.64 -0.29
CA PRO A 31 1.14 4.14 -1.36
C PRO A 31 1.87 4.29 -2.70
N PHE A 32 3.13 4.70 -2.71
CA PHE A 32 3.95 4.74 -3.92
C PHE A 32 4.12 3.33 -4.52
N ASN A 33 4.42 2.33 -3.71
CA ASN A 33 4.55 0.95 -4.14
C ASN A 33 3.22 0.40 -4.68
N VAL A 34 2.10 0.67 -4.01
CA VAL A 34 0.76 0.29 -4.47
C VAL A 34 0.45 0.92 -5.83
N ALA A 35 0.71 2.21 -6.01
CA ALA A 35 0.46 2.91 -7.28
C ALA A 35 1.31 2.33 -8.42
N ARG A 36 2.62 2.09 -8.18
CA ARG A 36 3.50 1.43 -9.15
C ARG A 36 3.02 0.02 -9.52
N ALA A 37 2.64 -0.77 -8.52
CA ALA A 37 2.14 -2.12 -8.74
C ALA A 37 0.88 -2.10 -9.60
N LEU A 38 -0.09 -1.23 -9.29
CA LEU A 38 -1.31 -1.06 -10.08
C LEU A 38 -1.00 -0.69 -11.54
N GLY A 39 -0.11 0.30 -11.75
CA GLY A 39 0.30 0.69 -13.11
C GLY A 39 0.97 -0.46 -13.88
N ARG A 40 1.85 -1.23 -13.24
CA ARG A 40 2.51 -2.41 -13.84
C ARG A 40 1.51 -3.56 -14.15
N LEU A 41 0.42 -3.66 -13.39
CA LEU A 41 -0.69 -4.56 -13.68
C LEU A 41 -1.62 -4.02 -14.78
N GLY A 42 -1.38 -2.80 -15.30
CA GLY A 42 -2.18 -2.20 -16.37
C GLY A 42 -3.48 -1.56 -15.89
N ALA A 43 -3.59 -1.23 -14.60
CA ALA A 43 -4.75 -0.51 -14.06
C ALA A 43 -4.79 0.94 -14.55
N ASP A 44 -6.01 1.49 -14.68
CA ASP A 44 -6.22 2.95 -14.78
C ASP A 44 -6.10 3.54 -13.38
N VAL A 45 -4.90 4.10 -13.07
CA VAL A 45 -4.51 4.53 -11.73
C VAL A 45 -3.93 5.94 -11.70
N GLU A 46 -4.34 6.73 -10.70
CA GLU A 46 -3.80 8.03 -10.35
C GLU A 46 -3.14 7.98 -8.98
N PHE A 47 -2.03 8.71 -8.81
CA PHE A 47 -1.38 8.91 -7.52
C PHE A 47 -1.56 10.34 -7.04
N GLN A 48 -2.11 10.52 -5.84
CA GLN A 48 -2.29 11.82 -5.19
C GLN A 48 -1.38 11.96 -3.96
N SER A 49 -0.42 12.83 -4.10
CA SER A 49 0.57 13.19 -3.09
C SER A 49 1.12 14.60 -3.37
N ARG A 50 2.28 14.92 -2.82
CA ARG A 50 3.13 16.04 -3.23
C ARG A 50 4.56 15.55 -3.31
N LEU A 51 5.23 15.76 -4.44
CA LEU A 51 6.61 15.32 -4.65
C LEU A 51 7.57 16.51 -4.61
N SER A 52 8.80 16.26 -4.19
CA SER A 52 9.87 17.26 -4.22
C SER A 52 10.34 17.56 -5.65
N HIS A 53 10.95 18.76 -5.85
CA HIS A 53 11.75 19.05 -7.04
C HIS A 53 13.20 18.56 -6.94
N ASP A 54 13.61 17.98 -5.79
CA ASP A 54 14.95 17.42 -5.64
C ASP A 54 15.18 16.17 -6.52
N ALA A 55 16.41 15.65 -6.50
CA ALA A 55 16.78 14.49 -7.32
C ALA A 55 15.95 13.23 -6.96
N PHE A 56 15.62 13.04 -5.69
CA PHE A 56 14.80 11.91 -5.23
C PHE A 56 13.35 12.05 -5.67
N GLY A 57 12.74 13.23 -5.51
CA GLY A 57 11.38 13.50 -5.98
C GLY A 57 11.27 13.36 -7.50
N THR A 58 12.30 13.74 -8.24
CA THR A 58 12.38 13.51 -9.70
C THR A 58 12.40 12.02 -10.02
N ALA A 59 13.21 11.21 -9.31
CA ALA A 59 13.29 9.77 -9.50
C ALA A 59 11.95 9.07 -9.16
N LEU A 60 11.30 9.46 -8.05
CA LEU A 60 9.98 8.95 -7.66
C LEU A 60 8.94 9.23 -8.75
N ARG A 61 8.90 10.48 -9.26
CA ARG A 61 8.00 10.88 -10.33
C ARG A 61 8.22 10.08 -11.61
N SER A 62 9.47 9.94 -12.05
CA SER A 62 9.81 9.15 -13.25
C SER A 62 9.37 7.70 -13.09
N SER A 63 9.63 7.08 -11.94
CA SER A 63 9.24 5.69 -11.68
C SER A 63 7.71 5.46 -11.72
N LEU A 64 6.90 6.42 -11.26
CA LEU A 64 5.44 6.37 -11.37
C LEU A 64 4.99 6.49 -12.83
N ILE A 65 5.55 7.45 -13.57
CA ILE A 65 5.24 7.64 -15.00
C ILE A 65 5.61 6.40 -15.82
N ASP A 66 6.80 5.82 -15.60
CA ASP A 66 7.26 4.61 -16.28
C ASP A 66 6.38 3.39 -15.98
N ALA A 67 5.73 3.39 -14.83
CA ALA A 67 4.72 2.39 -14.48
C ALA A 67 3.32 2.67 -15.07
N GLY A 68 3.11 3.81 -15.74
CA GLY A 68 1.82 4.18 -16.33
C GLY A 68 0.86 4.87 -15.35
N VAL A 69 1.35 5.40 -14.23
CA VAL A 69 0.54 6.09 -13.21
C VAL A 69 0.29 7.54 -13.59
N HIS A 70 -0.96 7.99 -13.53
CA HIS A 70 -1.33 9.39 -13.73
C HIS A 70 -0.95 10.24 -12.51
N LEU A 71 -0.40 11.45 -12.77
CA LEU A 71 0.07 12.38 -11.73
C LEU A 71 -0.62 13.75 -11.82
N SER A 72 -1.84 13.82 -12.36
CA SER A 72 -2.55 15.07 -12.58
C SER A 72 -2.79 15.85 -11.29
N ASN A 73 -3.04 15.14 -10.19
CA ASN A 73 -3.25 15.68 -8.84
C ASN A 73 -2.06 15.42 -7.88
N CYS A 74 -0.85 15.35 -8.44
CA CYS A 74 0.38 15.19 -7.66
C CYS A 74 1.35 16.36 -7.94
N PRO A 75 1.12 17.55 -7.34
CA PRO A 75 1.97 18.71 -7.53
C PRO A 75 3.38 18.48 -7.01
N SER A 76 4.33 19.27 -7.50
CA SER A 76 5.70 19.32 -6.98
C SER A 76 5.92 20.54 -6.10
N GLY A 77 6.90 20.46 -5.21
CA GLY A 77 7.33 21.54 -4.32
C GLY A 77 8.83 21.59 -4.09
N ASN A 78 9.27 22.65 -3.42
CA ASN A 78 10.69 22.83 -3.08
C ASN A 78 11.05 22.18 -1.73
N GLU A 79 10.07 21.66 -1.01
CA GLU A 79 10.28 20.91 0.21
C GLU A 79 11.04 19.62 -0.11
N PRO A 80 11.95 19.14 0.78
CA PRO A 80 12.74 17.95 0.52
C PRO A 80 11.87 16.67 0.45
N THR A 81 12.39 15.65 -0.21
CA THR A 81 11.82 14.30 -0.19
C THR A 81 11.92 13.70 1.20
N THR A 82 10.89 13.00 1.66
CA THR A 82 10.92 12.18 2.88
C THR A 82 11.95 11.07 2.76
N LEU A 83 12.75 10.86 3.82
CA LEU A 83 13.76 9.81 3.86
C LEU A 83 13.48 8.86 5.03
N ALA A 84 13.68 7.57 4.79
CA ALA A 84 13.75 6.53 5.81
C ALA A 84 15.17 5.97 5.83
N VAL A 85 15.93 6.25 6.88
CA VAL A 85 17.30 5.77 7.03
C VAL A 85 17.29 4.50 7.86
N THR A 86 17.79 3.41 7.27
CA THR A 86 17.93 2.12 7.95
C THR A 86 19.27 2.06 8.66
N ALA A 87 19.28 1.57 9.88
CA ALA A 87 20.48 1.14 10.58
C ALA A 87 20.39 -0.36 10.84
N LEU A 88 21.49 -1.09 10.54
CA LEU A 88 21.59 -2.53 10.76
C LEU A 88 22.23 -2.80 12.13
N GLY A 89 21.55 -3.55 12.98
CA GLY A 89 22.12 -4.08 14.21
C GLY A 89 23.14 -5.18 13.93
N THR A 90 24.02 -5.45 14.88
CA THR A 90 25.00 -6.54 14.81
C THR A 90 24.37 -7.94 14.79
N ASP A 91 23.11 -8.03 15.21
CA ASP A 91 22.26 -9.22 15.17
C ASP A 91 21.46 -9.37 13.85
N GLY A 92 21.64 -8.42 12.90
CA GLY A 92 20.90 -8.40 11.64
C GLY A 92 19.55 -7.70 11.72
N SER A 93 19.15 -7.18 12.89
CA SER A 93 17.93 -6.38 13.04
C SER A 93 18.04 -5.06 12.27
N ALA A 94 16.92 -4.56 11.74
CA ALA A 94 16.86 -3.26 11.08
C ALA A 94 16.06 -2.28 11.95
N THR A 95 16.61 -1.09 12.18
CA THR A 95 15.90 0.03 12.78
C THR A 95 15.79 1.18 11.79
N TYR A 96 14.70 1.95 11.87
CA TYR A 96 14.42 3.02 10.92
C TYR A 96 14.37 4.37 11.62
N THR A 97 15.05 5.35 11.05
CA THR A 97 14.91 6.76 11.40
C THR A 97 14.27 7.51 10.26
N PHE A 98 13.14 8.15 10.52
CA PHE A 98 12.38 8.88 9.51
C PHE A 98 12.68 10.37 9.57
N TYR A 99 13.13 10.93 8.45
CA TYR A 99 13.32 12.37 8.25
C TYR A 99 12.11 12.92 7.52
N VAL A 100 11.15 13.40 8.29
CA VAL A 100 9.79 13.75 7.82
C VAL A 100 9.43 15.22 8.01
N ASP A 101 10.20 15.98 8.75
CA ASP A 101 9.87 17.35 9.08
C ASP A 101 10.06 18.28 7.88
N GLY A 102 8.97 18.96 7.49
CA GLY A 102 8.96 19.87 6.36
C GLY A 102 9.11 19.23 4.99
N THR A 103 8.88 17.91 4.88
CA THR A 103 8.96 17.20 3.60
C THR A 103 7.72 17.39 2.74
N ALA A 104 7.87 17.17 1.41
CA ALA A 104 6.86 17.50 0.42
C ALA A 104 5.56 16.74 0.60
N ASP A 105 5.60 15.43 0.80
CA ASP A 105 4.43 14.55 0.98
C ASP A 105 3.57 14.92 2.20
N ARG A 106 4.20 15.48 3.25
CA ARG A 106 3.52 16.01 4.45
C ARG A 106 2.61 17.21 4.15
N LEU A 107 2.84 17.89 3.05
CA LEU A 107 2.08 19.07 2.61
C LEU A 107 1.07 18.76 1.50
N ALA A 108 0.85 17.50 1.20
CA ALA A 108 -0.15 17.07 0.23
C ALA A 108 -1.54 17.63 0.54
N THR A 109 -2.26 17.97 -0.50
CA THR A 109 -3.66 18.46 -0.45
C THR A 109 -4.53 17.58 -1.33
N PRO A 110 -4.87 16.35 -0.84
CA PRO A 110 -5.62 15.39 -1.61
C PRO A 110 -7.02 15.90 -1.92
N THR A 111 -7.54 15.53 -3.09
CA THR A 111 -8.93 15.78 -3.48
C THR A 111 -9.71 14.47 -3.42
N PRO A 112 -10.94 14.46 -2.87
CA PRO A 112 -11.76 13.26 -2.84
C PRO A 112 -12.19 12.82 -4.24
N VAL A 113 -12.51 11.53 -4.39
CA VAL A 113 -13.07 10.98 -5.62
C VAL A 113 -14.52 10.56 -5.41
N GLU A 114 -15.35 10.75 -6.45
CA GLU A 114 -16.80 10.49 -6.35
C GLU A 114 -17.17 9.02 -6.61
N ARG A 115 -16.28 8.27 -7.27
CA ARG A 115 -16.49 6.87 -7.67
C ARG A 115 -15.17 6.15 -7.91
N GLY A 116 -15.24 4.83 -8.08
CA GLY A 116 -14.08 3.97 -8.23
C GLY A 116 -13.46 3.63 -6.88
N PHE A 117 -12.15 3.50 -6.83
CA PHE A 117 -11.43 3.04 -5.64
C PHE A 117 -10.50 4.13 -5.13
N ALA A 118 -10.59 4.40 -3.82
CA ALA A 118 -9.73 5.33 -3.10
C ALA A 118 -8.87 4.54 -2.11
N VAL A 119 -7.56 4.44 -2.35
CA VAL A 119 -6.64 3.61 -1.55
C VAL A 119 -5.80 4.51 -0.66
N PHE A 120 -5.84 4.26 0.65
CA PHE A 120 -5.11 5.01 1.67
C PHE A 120 -4.26 4.08 2.52
N GLY A 121 -3.16 4.59 3.08
CA GLY A 121 -2.39 3.79 4.01
C GLY A 121 -1.09 4.39 4.48
N THR A 122 -0.47 3.64 5.34
CA THR A 122 0.91 3.73 5.83
C THR A 122 1.28 5.04 6.55
N LEU A 123 2.50 5.50 6.39
CA LEU A 123 3.11 6.63 7.09
C LEU A 123 2.32 7.93 6.94
N SER A 124 1.68 8.14 5.80
CA SER A 124 0.84 9.32 5.54
C SER A 124 -0.32 9.47 6.51
N LEU A 125 -0.79 8.38 7.10
CA LEU A 125 -1.87 8.40 8.10
C LEU A 125 -1.37 8.56 9.53
N ALA A 126 -0.05 8.48 9.75
CA ALA A 126 0.55 8.66 11.07
C ALA A 126 0.99 10.10 11.36
N LEU A 127 1.17 10.91 10.33
CA LEU A 127 1.88 12.20 10.43
C LEU A 127 1.02 13.38 9.99
N GLU A 128 0.72 14.28 10.95
CA GLU A 128 0.08 15.56 10.67
C GLU A 128 1.04 16.54 9.93
N PRO A 129 0.53 17.46 9.07
CA PRO A 129 -0.88 17.71 8.81
C PRO A 129 -1.51 16.82 7.72
N ALA A 130 -0.72 16.04 6.97
CA ALA A 130 -1.21 15.24 5.85
C ALA A 130 -2.26 14.21 6.29
N SER A 131 -2.05 13.53 7.43
CA SER A 131 -2.96 12.49 7.93
C SER A 131 -4.40 12.98 8.06
N LEU A 132 -4.61 14.19 8.59
CA LEU A 132 -5.94 14.78 8.74
C LEU A 132 -6.60 15.02 7.38
N ARG A 133 -5.84 15.54 6.41
CA ARG A 133 -6.33 15.80 5.06
C ARG A 133 -6.67 14.51 4.30
N TYR A 134 -5.86 13.45 4.48
CA TYR A 134 -6.15 12.15 3.89
C TYR A 134 -7.39 11.51 4.53
N ALA A 135 -7.59 11.62 5.84
CA ALA A 135 -8.80 11.16 6.50
C ALA A 135 -10.06 11.91 6.01
N GLU A 136 -9.98 13.24 5.86
CA GLU A 136 -11.05 14.05 5.27
C GLU A 136 -11.37 13.63 3.84
N ALA A 137 -10.35 13.40 3.00
CA ALA A 137 -10.52 12.93 1.63
C ALA A 137 -11.14 11.52 1.58
N ALA A 138 -10.74 10.60 2.49
CA ALA A 138 -11.33 9.27 2.60
C ALA A 138 -12.82 9.34 2.94
N SER A 139 -13.18 10.12 3.97
CA SER A 139 -14.58 10.32 4.38
C SER A 139 -15.42 10.95 3.27
N ALA A 140 -14.91 11.97 2.60
CA ALA A 140 -15.60 12.61 1.50
C ALA A 140 -15.80 11.65 0.31
N SER A 141 -14.79 10.84 -0.02
CA SER A 141 -14.86 9.83 -1.10
C SER A 141 -15.89 8.75 -0.78
N ALA A 142 -15.90 8.23 0.46
CA ALA A 142 -16.90 7.25 0.90
C ALA A 142 -18.34 7.79 0.79
N LYS A 143 -18.56 9.03 1.25
CA LYS A 143 -19.87 9.71 1.16
C LYS A 143 -20.31 9.96 -0.28
N ALA A 144 -19.38 10.17 -1.19
CA ALA A 144 -19.65 10.34 -2.62
C ALA A 144 -19.89 9.01 -3.36
N GLY A 145 -19.63 7.86 -2.74
CA GLY A 145 -19.90 6.53 -3.28
C GLY A 145 -18.66 5.77 -3.80
N ALA A 146 -17.47 6.28 -3.57
CA ALA A 146 -16.25 5.54 -3.87
C ALA A 146 -16.03 4.38 -2.87
N VAL A 147 -15.34 3.34 -3.31
CA VAL A 147 -14.87 2.24 -2.45
C VAL A 147 -13.58 2.67 -1.78
N VAL A 148 -13.62 2.89 -0.47
CA VAL A 148 -12.43 3.23 0.31
C VAL A 148 -11.72 1.95 0.74
N CYS A 149 -10.45 1.81 0.35
CA CYS A 149 -9.55 0.74 0.72
C CYS A 149 -8.48 1.31 1.66
N LEU A 150 -8.27 0.66 2.79
CA LEU A 150 -7.29 1.07 3.80
C LEU A 150 -6.27 -0.05 4.05
N ASP A 151 -4.98 0.30 3.97
CA ASP A 151 -3.85 -0.52 4.41
C ASP A 151 -3.07 0.27 5.46
N PRO A 152 -3.33 0.11 6.75
CA PRO A 152 -2.65 0.88 7.80
C PRO A 152 -1.13 0.73 7.75
N ASN A 153 -0.63 -0.47 7.50
CA ASN A 153 0.78 -0.83 7.39
C ASN A 153 1.62 -0.14 8.48
N ILE A 154 1.25 -0.46 9.73
CA ILE A 154 1.67 0.27 10.94
C ILE A 154 3.15 0.06 11.19
N ARG A 155 3.90 1.15 11.21
CA ARG A 155 5.32 1.10 11.56
C ARG A 155 5.50 1.22 13.07
N PRO A 156 6.34 0.38 13.71
CA PRO A 156 6.52 0.40 15.17
C PRO A 156 6.85 1.79 15.74
N ALA A 157 7.61 2.61 15.00
CA ALA A 157 7.97 3.97 15.39
C ALA A 157 6.75 4.90 15.55
N PHE A 158 5.62 4.59 14.95
CA PHE A 158 4.39 5.39 14.98
C PHE A 158 3.22 4.66 15.65
N ALA A 159 3.41 3.42 16.09
CA ALA A 159 2.41 2.61 16.79
C ALA A 159 2.13 3.19 18.19
N SER A 160 1.22 4.15 18.26
CA SER A 160 0.79 4.82 19.50
C SER A 160 -0.73 4.71 19.67
N GLU A 161 -1.20 4.91 20.90
CA GLU A 161 -2.66 4.95 21.16
C GLU A 161 -3.34 6.08 20.37
N LYS A 162 -2.69 7.24 20.22
CA LYS A 162 -3.19 8.34 19.39
C LYS A 162 -3.39 7.88 17.95
N HIS A 163 -2.42 7.17 17.37
CA HIS A 163 -2.50 6.67 16.01
C HIS A 163 -3.55 5.56 15.87
N ARG A 164 -3.64 4.66 16.86
CA ARG A 164 -4.70 3.64 16.92
C ARG A 164 -6.09 4.26 16.89
N LEU A 165 -6.34 5.25 17.74
CA LEU A 165 -7.64 5.95 17.80
C LEU A 165 -7.94 6.70 16.50
N PHE A 166 -6.93 7.32 15.88
CA PHE A 166 -7.08 7.98 14.58
C PHE A 166 -7.50 6.99 13.50
N LEU A 167 -6.81 5.87 13.35
CA LEU A 167 -7.16 4.83 12.38
C LEU A 167 -8.56 4.26 12.63
N ARG A 168 -8.90 3.97 13.89
CA ARG A 168 -10.25 3.51 14.24
C ARG A 168 -11.34 4.49 13.84
N GLY A 169 -11.07 5.80 13.95
CA GLY A 169 -12.01 6.84 13.51
C GLY A 169 -12.23 6.87 11.99
N MET A 170 -11.35 6.27 11.20
CA MET A 170 -11.53 6.15 9.75
C MET A 170 -12.34 4.91 9.35
N LEU A 171 -12.43 3.87 10.19
CA LEU A 171 -12.97 2.56 9.82
C LEU A 171 -14.45 2.60 9.38
N ASP A 172 -15.25 3.53 9.88
CA ASP A 172 -16.65 3.68 9.48
C ASP A 172 -16.84 4.05 7.99
N ASP A 173 -15.83 4.69 7.40
CA ASP A 173 -15.79 5.09 6.00
C ASP A 173 -15.12 4.03 5.10
N VAL A 174 -14.48 2.99 5.70
CA VAL A 174 -13.71 1.96 4.98
C VAL A 174 -14.61 0.82 4.51
N THR A 175 -14.49 0.46 3.25
CA THR A 175 -15.16 -0.72 2.67
C THR A 175 -14.24 -1.95 2.70
N VAL A 176 -12.97 -1.78 2.37
CA VAL A 176 -11.96 -2.85 2.34
C VAL A 176 -10.81 -2.47 3.25
N LEU A 177 -10.58 -3.24 4.28
CA LEU A 177 -9.46 -3.10 5.21
C LEU A 177 -8.48 -4.26 4.98
N LYS A 178 -7.22 -3.94 4.67
CA LYS A 178 -6.15 -4.94 4.64
C LYS A 178 -5.27 -4.78 5.88
N LEU A 179 -4.97 -5.89 6.53
CA LEU A 179 -4.14 -5.96 7.73
C LEU A 179 -3.11 -7.08 7.61
N SER A 180 -1.98 -6.95 8.30
CA SER A 180 -1.20 -8.11 8.72
C SER A 180 -1.83 -8.74 9.97
N ASP A 181 -1.45 -9.97 10.32
CA ASP A 181 -1.87 -10.63 11.55
C ASP A 181 -1.49 -9.82 12.80
N GLU A 182 -0.30 -9.19 12.83
CA GLU A 182 0.15 -8.32 13.92
C GLU A 182 -0.72 -7.05 14.05
N GLU A 183 -1.23 -6.50 12.95
CA GLU A 183 -2.06 -5.29 12.95
C GLU A 183 -3.49 -5.54 13.44
N VAL A 184 -3.97 -6.77 13.34
CA VAL A 184 -5.29 -7.17 13.88
C VAL A 184 -5.35 -6.86 15.39
N ASP A 185 -4.33 -7.24 16.13
CA ASP A 185 -4.27 -6.99 17.58
C ASP A 185 -4.17 -5.50 17.90
N PHE A 186 -3.43 -4.74 17.08
CA PHE A 186 -3.28 -3.30 17.29
C PHE A 186 -4.59 -2.54 17.09
N LEU A 187 -5.34 -2.82 16.03
CA LEU A 187 -6.61 -2.14 15.74
C LEU A 187 -7.76 -2.63 16.62
N GLY A 188 -7.75 -3.91 17.01
CA GLY A 188 -8.81 -4.57 17.76
C GLY A 188 -10.04 -4.85 16.90
N ASP A 189 -11.24 -4.61 17.43
CA ASP A 189 -12.49 -4.96 16.74
C ASP A 189 -12.67 -4.20 15.42
N THR A 190 -12.73 -4.97 14.32
CA THR A 190 -12.99 -4.52 12.95
C THR A 190 -14.23 -5.19 12.36
N SER A 191 -15.11 -5.76 13.18
CA SER A 191 -16.28 -6.55 12.74
C SER A 191 -17.28 -5.74 11.91
N HIS A 192 -17.33 -4.42 12.11
CA HIS A 192 -18.18 -3.49 11.37
C HIS A 192 -17.66 -3.14 9.98
N VAL A 193 -16.37 -3.40 9.68
CA VAL A 193 -15.81 -3.17 8.34
C VAL A 193 -16.29 -4.28 7.40
N PRO A 194 -16.91 -3.95 6.25
CA PRO A 194 -17.56 -4.95 5.39
C PRO A 194 -16.63 -6.04 4.87
N VAL A 195 -15.42 -5.68 4.46
CA VAL A 195 -14.42 -6.60 3.91
C VAL A 195 -13.10 -6.40 4.65
N VAL A 196 -12.60 -7.46 5.27
CA VAL A 196 -11.29 -7.47 5.93
C VAL A 196 -10.41 -8.54 5.31
N VAL A 197 -9.29 -8.15 4.74
CA VAL A 197 -8.26 -9.03 4.19
C VAL A 197 -7.09 -9.07 5.17
N THR A 198 -6.71 -10.27 5.59
CA THR A 198 -5.58 -10.48 6.51
C THR A 198 -4.47 -11.23 5.79
N THR A 199 -3.28 -10.67 5.77
CA THR A 199 -2.08 -11.36 5.28
C THR A 199 -1.44 -12.17 6.40
N LEU A 200 -1.16 -13.44 6.13
CA LEU A 200 -0.69 -14.44 7.10
C LEU A 200 0.75 -14.89 6.79
N GLY A 201 1.54 -14.00 6.18
CA GLY A 201 2.90 -14.32 5.77
C GLY A 201 2.98 -15.56 4.86
N ALA A 202 3.76 -16.56 5.27
CA ALA A 202 3.92 -17.82 4.52
C ALA A 202 2.65 -18.69 4.49
N GLU A 203 1.69 -18.44 5.37
CA GLU A 203 0.42 -19.20 5.40
C GLU A 203 -0.57 -18.71 4.33
N GLY A 204 -0.39 -17.50 3.79
CA GLY A 204 -1.19 -16.99 2.67
C GLY A 204 -2.02 -15.76 3.00
N ILE A 205 -3.25 -15.71 2.47
CA ILE A 205 -4.15 -14.55 2.58
C ILE A 205 -5.55 -15.05 2.95
N SER A 206 -6.17 -14.42 3.93
CA SER A 206 -7.56 -14.66 4.32
C SER A 206 -8.43 -13.43 4.04
N VAL A 207 -9.69 -13.64 3.68
CA VAL A 207 -10.70 -12.58 3.61
C VAL A 207 -11.91 -12.96 4.46
N ARG A 208 -12.43 -11.97 5.20
CA ARG A 208 -13.75 -12.00 5.82
C ARG A 208 -14.63 -10.97 5.11
N ALA A 209 -15.76 -11.43 4.58
CA ALA A 209 -16.73 -10.61 3.85
C ALA A 209 -18.16 -11.13 4.15
N PRO A 210 -19.24 -10.53 3.62
CA PRO A 210 -20.61 -10.96 3.93
C PRO A 210 -20.92 -12.43 3.64
N PHE A 211 -20.25 -13.06 2.65
CA PHE A 211 -20.41 -14.49 2.37
C PHE A 211 -19.83 -15.43 3.46
N GLY A 212 -18.95 -14.91 4.32
CA GLY A 212 -18.17 -15.66 5.32
C GLY A 212 -16.68 -15.41 5.21
N THR A 213 -15.88 -16.47 5.33
CA THR A 213 -14.40 -16.40 5.28
C THR A 213 -13.84 -17.36 4.23
N CYS A 214 -12.84 -16.88 3.49
CA CYS A 214 -12.06 -17.68 2.55
C CYS A 214 -10.57 -17.46 2.81
N THR A 215 -9.75 -18.50 2.70
CA THR A 215 -8.30 -18.44 2.86
C THR A 215 -7.62 -19.18 1.72
N VAL A 216 -6.61 -18.57 1.12
CA VAL A 216 -5.77 -19.20 0.10
C VAL A 216 -4.33 -19.28 0.59
N PRO A 217 -3.62 -20.41 0.32
CA PRO A 217 -2.22 -20.55 0.72
C PRO A 217 -1.30 -19.66 -0.10
N ALA A 218 -0.15 -19.29 0.49
CA ALA A 218 0.90 -18.64 -0.27
C ALA A 218 1.56 -19.62 -1.25
N PRO A 219 1.80 -19.22 -2.51
CA PRO A 219 2.61 -20.03 -3.43
C PRO A 219 4.04 -20.21 -2.91
N LYS A 220 4.60 -21.41 -3.09
CA LYS A 220 5.97 -21.70 -2.66
C LYS A 220 6.96 -21.11 -3.66
N VAL A 221 7.78 -20.17 -3.21
CA VAL A 221 8.86 -19.54 -3.99
C VAL A 221 10.12 -19.45 -3.14
N GLN A 222 11.27 -19.23 -3.81
CA GLN A 222 12.48 -18.83 -3.12
C GLN A 222 12.36 -17.35 -2.76
N VAL A 223 12.29 -17.04 -1.47
CA VAL A 223 12.19 -15.67 -0.97
C VAL A 223 13.55 -14.99 -1.07
N ALA A 224 13.63 -13.87 -1.80
CA ALA A 224 14.77 -12.99 -1.87
C ALA A 224 14.62 -11.78 -0.91
N ASP A 225 13.40 -11.22 -0.84
CA ASP A 225 13.07 -10.07 0.00
C ASP A 225 11.56 -10.08 0.30
N THR A 226 11.14 -9.57 1.45
CA THR A 226 9.71 -9.45 1.79
C THR A 226 9.16 -8.04 1.61
N ILE A 227 10.01 -7.08 1.27
CA ILE A 227 9.61 -5.67 1.06
C ILE A 227 8.59 -5.56 -0.08
N GLY A 228 7.51 -4.80 0.17
CA GLY A 228 6.48 -4.54 -0.84
C GLY A 228 5.48 -5.68 -1.09
N ALA A 229 5.58 -6.80 -0.40
CA ALA A 229 4.60 -7.90 -0.52
C ALA A 229 3.19 -7.43 -0.17
N GLY A 230 3.02 -6.75 0.97
CA GLY A 230 1.74 -6.19 1.40
C GLY A 230 1.18 -5.16 0.42
N ASP A 231 2.04 -4.28 -0.08
CA ASP A 231 1.67 -3.26 -1.08
C ASP A 231 1.21 -3.93 -2.39
N THR A 232 1.91 -5.00 -2.82
CA THR A 232 1.54 -5.80 -4.00
C THR A 232 0.20 -6.50 -3.80
N ILE A 233 -0.09 -7.05 -2.61
CA ILE A 233 -1.39 -7.66 -2.31
C ILE A 233 -2.49 -6.61 -2.41
N MET A 234 -2.35 -5.42 -1.79
CA MET A 234 -3.34 -4.37 -1.90
C MET A 234 -3.56 -3.96 -3.36
N ALA A 235 -2.49 -3.76 -4.12
CA ALA A 235 -2.59 -3.42 -5.53
C ALA A 235 -3.31 -4.50 -6.35
N ALA A 236 -2.97 -5.77 -6.14
CA ALA A 236 -3.57 -6.89 -6.86
C ALA A 236 -5.07 -7.05 -6.55
N LEU A 237 -5.48 -6.86 -5.29
CA LEU A 237 -6.88 -6.85 -4.89
C LEU A 237 -7.65 -5.74 -5.63
N VAL A 238 -7.18 -4.50 -5.55
CA VAL A 238 -7.87 -3.35 -6.15
C VAL A 238 -7.83 -3.41 -7.67
N TYR A 239 -6.75 -3.96 -8.27
CA TYR A 239 -6.72 -4.29 -9.71
C TYR A 239 -7.85 -5.25 -10.09
N GLN A 240 -8.01 -6.36 -9.36
CA GLN A 240 -9.07 -7.34 -9.62
C GLN A 240 -10.46 -6.74 -9.46
N PHE A 241 -10.65 -5.87 -8.48
CA PHE A 241 -11.92 -5.17 -8.30
C PHE A 241 -12.24 -4.26 -9.50
N GLN A 242 -11.28 -3.45 -9.95
CA GLN A 242 -11.45 -2.60 -11.13
C GLN A 242 -11.66 -3.42 -12.39
N HIS A 243 -10.83 -4.46 -12.61
CA HIS A 243 -10.89 -5.30 -13.81
C HIS A 243 -12.24 -6.02 -13.96
N ARG A 244 -12.84 -6.42 -12.84
CA ARG A 244 -14.18 -7.04 -12.78
C ARG A 244 -15.33 -6.02 -12.81
N GLY A 245 -15.04 -4.72 -12.85
CA GLY A 245 -16.03 -3.65 -12.86
C GLY A 245 -16.85 -3.56 -11.58
N LEU A 246 -16.28 -3.97 -10.43
CA LEU A 246 -16.98 -3.98 -9.15
C LEU A 246 -17.10 -2.56 -8.59
N ASP A 247 -18.23 -2.29 -7.99
CA ASP A 247 -18.47 -1.19 -7.07
C ASP A 247 -18.62 -1.72 -5.64
N ARG A 248 -19.05 -0.86 -4.71
CA ARG A 248 -19.24 -1.28 -3.31
C ARG A 248 -20.21 -2.45 -3.19
N GLN A 249 -21.36 -2.41 -3.88
CA GLN A 249 -22.35 -3.47 -3.80
C GLN A 249 -21.82 -4.76 -4.45
N GLY A 250 -21.18 -4.66 -5.62
CA GLY A 250 -20.58 -5.80 -6.29
C GLY A 250 -19.52 -6.51 -5.45
N LEU A 251 -18.74 -5.76 -4.62
CA LEU A 251 -17.80 -6.35 -3.66
C LEU A 251 -18.49 -7.13 -2.54
N LEU A 252 -19.63 -6.61 -2.04
CA LEU A 252 -20.39 -7.25 -0.96
C LEU A 252 -21.17 -8.48 -1.43
N ASP A 253 -21.48 -8.56 -2.72
CA ASP A 253 -22.21 -9.65 -3.35
C ASP A 253 -21.31 -10.78 -3.86
N LEU A 254 -19.97 -10.65 -3.77
CA LEU A 254 -19.03 -11.69 -4.17
C LEU A 254 -19.23 -12.97 -3.33
N ASP A 255 -19.28 -14.10 -4.01
CA ASP A 255 -19.30 -15.43 -3.39
C ASP A 255 -17.89 -15.94 -3.03
N ALA A 256 -17.83 -17.10 -2.38
CA ALA A 256 -16.58 -17.70 -1.92
C ALA A 256 -15.61 -18.01 -3.07
N GLN A 257 -16.12 -18.51 -4.22
CA GLN A 257 -15.29 -18.85 -5.36
C GLN A 257 -14.68 -17.61 -6.01
N GLN A 258 -15.47 -16.57 -6.15
CA GLN A 258 -15.00 -15.29 -6.70
C GLN A 258 -13.93 -14.65 -5.81
N TRP A 259 -14.08 -14.75 -4.48
CA TRP A 259 -13.05 -14.31 -3.55
C TRP A 259 -11.79 -15.19 -3.63
N GLU A 260 -11.93 -16.50 -3.72
CA GLU A 260 -10.78 -17.41 -3.90
C GLU A 260 -9.97 -17.04 -5.13
N ASP A 261 -10.61 -16.78 -6.27
CA ASP A 261 -9.95 -16.36 -7.52
C ASP A 261 -9.18 -15.04 -7.35
N ILE A 262 -9.78 -14.06 -6.66
CA ILE A 262 -9.17 -12.75 -6.37
C ILE A 262 -7.96 -12.91 -5.46
N LEU A 263 -8.10 -13.68 -4.38
CA LEU A 263 -7.01 -13.92 -3.43
C LEU A 263 -5.88 -14.73 -4.04
N CYS A 264 -6.18 -15.74 -4.87
CA CYS A 264 -5.18 -16.50 -5.61
C CYS A 264 -4.36 -15.58 -6.52
N PHE A 265 -4.99 -14.68 -7.26
CA PHE A 265 -4.28 -13.70 -8.07
C PHE A 265 -3.35 -12.82 -7.22
N ALA A 266 -3.84 -12.30 -6.07
CA ALA A 266 -3.06 -11.47 -5.17
C ALA A 266 -1.88 -12.24 -4.55
N ALA A 267 -2.09 -13.50 -4.16
CA ALA A 267 -1.04 -14.36 -3.62
C ALA A 267 0.08 -14.64 -4.66
N HIS A 268 -0.28 -14.88 -5.92
CA HIS A 268 0.70 -15.09 -6.99
C HIS A 268 1.49 -13.82 -7.30
N ALA A 269 0.83 -12.65 -7.34
CA ALA A 269 1.52 -11.38 -7.52
C ALA A 269 2.51 -11.10 -6.38
N ALA A 270 2.12 -11.34 -5.14
CA ALA A 270 2.99 -11.19 -3.97
C ALA A 270 4.15 -12.19 -3.98
N ALA A 271 3.92 -13.45 -4.37
CA ALA A 271 4.97 -14.47 -4.50
C ALA A 271 6.05 -14.05 -5.50
N LEU A 272 5.67 -13.47 -6.62
CA LEU A 272 6.62 -12.92 -7.59
C LEU A 272 7.39 -11.72 -7.02
N THR A 273 6.74 -10.84 -6.24
CA THR A 273 7.42 -9.72 -5.59
C THR A 273 8.47 -10.23 -4.60
N VAL A 274 8.13 -11.16 -3.71
CA VAL A 274 9.08 -11.65 -2.70
C VAL A 274 10.20 -12.52 -3.27
N SER A 275 10.08 -12.99 -4.51
CA SER A 275 11.16 -13.70 -5.22
C SER A 275 12.22 -12.77 -5.81
N ARG A 276 12.05 -11.45 -5.69
CA ARG A 276 12.93 -10.39 -6.21
C ARG A 276 13.48 -9.54 -5.07
N THR A 277 14.59 -8.87 -5.31
CA THR A 277 15.19 -7.94 -4.33
C THR A 277 14.45 -6.59 -4.38
N GLY A 278 14.08 -6.07 -3.23
CA GLY A 278 13.33 -4.81 -3.08
C GLY A 278 11.86 -4.95 -3.48
N ALA A 279 11.12 -3.83 -3.48
CA ALA A 279 9.70 -3.78 -3.85
C ALA A 279 9.49 -3.84 -5.37
N GLU A 280 10.09 -4.82 -6.05
CA GLU A 280 9.90 -4.99 -7.49
C GLU A 280 8.65 -5.81 -7.79
N THR A 281 7.57 -5.10 -8.11
CA THR A 281 6.25 -5.70 -8.40
C THR A 281 6.20 -6.30 -9.81
N PRO A 282 5.47 -7.41 -10.03
CA PRO A 282 5.36 -8.05 -11.34
C PRO A 282 4.50 -7.23 -12.32
N ARG A 283 4.65 -7.54 -13.62
CA ARG A 283 3.70 -7.15 -14.65
C ARG A 283 2.56 -8.16 -14.73
N LEU A 284 1.45 -7.76 -15.34
CA LEU A 284 0.25 -8.61 -15.46
C LEU A 284 0.54 -9.95 -16.16
N GLU A 285 1.31 -9.90 -17.26
CA GLU A 285 1.69 -11.11 -17.99
C GLU A 285 2.51 -12.09 -17.15
N GLU A 286 3.38 -11.59 -16.25
CA GLU A 286 4.18 -12.43 -15.36
C GLU A 286 3.30 -13.14 -14.32
N VAL A 287 2.29 -12.44 -13.79
CA VAL A 287 1.35 -13.06 -12.83
C VAL A 287 0.56 -14.17 -13.50
N TYR A 288 0.04 -13.95 -14.70
CA TYR A 288 -0.69 -14.99 -15.43
C TYR A 288 0.20 -16.16 -15.89
N ALA A 289 1.45 -15.89 -16.30
CA ALA A 289 2.40 -16.95 -16.64
C ALA A 289 2.68 -17.82 -15.39
N PHE A 290 2.96 -17.19 -14.25
CA PHE A 290 3.19 -17.91 -13.00
C PHE A 290 1.98 -18.72 -12.54
N GLN A 291 0.75 -18.22 -12.71
CA GLN A 291 -0.48 -18.97 -12.43
C GLN A 291 -0.64 -20.23 -13.30
N ARG A 292 -0.14 -20.20 -14.54
CA ARG A 292 -0.16 -21.37 -15.44
C ARG A 292 0.99 -22.35 -15.21
N GLY A 293 1.94 -22.03 -14.33
CA GLY A 293 3.14 -22.83 -14.05
C GLY A 293 4.22 -22.71 -15.13
N GLU A 294 4.27 -21.57 -15.81
CA GLU A 294 5.25 -21.23 -16.87
C GLU A 294 6.48 -20.48 -16.31
#